data_8784dcc0fa83b72bf95717d74ee65e9b
#
_entry.id   8784dcc0fa83b72bf95717d74ee65e9b
#
_cell.length_a   1.000
_cell.length_b   1.000
_cell.length_c   1.000
_cell.angle_alpha   90.00
_cell.angle_beta   90.00
_cell.angle_gamma   90.00
#
_symmetry.space_group_name_H-M   'P 1'
#
loop_
_entity.id
_entity.type
_entity.pdbx_description
1 polymer ?
#
loop_
_entity_poly.entity_id
_entity_poly.type
_entity_poly.pdbx_seq_one_letter_code
_entity_poly.pdbx_strand_id
1 'polypeptide(L)'
;MAISVSVLTTPTAFEPINAPLWFRINSSSSGLTDFKYIFRPEYRIEPFTSTSYATLGTYKVPPKPVNGDGLFSPHRTLKSFLTTAINPYIVGFSATSATNLIDYRMKYGFEFNPNKQFTDTISVSGFMGLTFSTAHDFAVGDLITLNKDNKNYNPQYDGTCSVTSIVNTTSIKTDKVFSTTLLAGESGYVTDLFRIVGTVSGYYTWNATRQYDERTKDFTQYLMATQSGSGKFLTNCYNNSSRTPKPMQLDDYETLSLSLNTAPLGPYNLYVNTFDSSGTLITTYTCGTVSSGNTYRRLEVGIGPANLTGVSFTNVDTYRVYVANASYVVSEYRYYKIDNQCSNYNKQRVAFLNRLGGFDYFSFTLDSKRTINITRTEYEKILNWDYTIGDRGKTLLAQKAEIKMTMVSNWITESDAAWLEELLTSPDVFVLSTTNTTKLPIIVTDNTYEVKTALRNQLFNLTLNYKFAYDINLQNE
;
A
#
# COMPACT_ATOMS: atom_id res chain seq x y z
N MET A 1 12.26 39.14 -11.32
CA MET A 1 13.25 38.09 -10.98
C MET A 1 12.52 36.74 -11.10
N ALA A 2 13.00 35.86 -11.97
CA ALA A 2 12.33 34.59 -12.17
C ALA A 2 12.42 33.73 -10.90
N ILE A 3 11.29 33.35 -10.34
CA ILE A 3 11.24 32.48 -9.16
C ILE A 3 11.53 31.05 -9.62
N SER A 4 12.57 30.45 -9.05
CA SER A 4 12.93 29.04 -9.25
C SER A 4 12.63 28.22 -8.00
N VAL A 5 12.15 27.00 -8.22
CA VAL A 5 11.96 26.02 -7.15
C VAL A 5 12.79 24.79 -7.49
N SER A 6 13.66 24.39 -6.59
CA SER A 6 14.52 23.22 -6.73
C SER A 6 14.02 22.08 -5.85
N VAL A 7 14.09 20.86 -6.37
CA VAL A 7 13.81 19.63 -5.61
C VAL A 7 15.09 19.23 -4.91
N LEU A 8 15.05 19.12 -3.59
CA LEU A 8 16.19 18.75 -2.75
C LEU A 8 16.19 17.27 -2.39
N THR A 9 15.00 16.70 -2.15
CA THR A 9 14.86 15.28 -1.76
C THR A 9 13.55 14.74 -2.30
N THR A 10 13.60 13.51 -2.77
CA THR A 10 12.43 12.71 -3.19
C THR A 10 12.49 11.34 -2.52
N PRO A 11 11.38 10.61 -2.42
CA PRO A 11 11.39 9.18 -2.09
C PRO A 11 12.23 8.38 -3.08
N THR A 12 12.63 7.17 -2.72
CA THR A 12 13.17 6.21 -3.71
C THR A 12 12.05 5.73 -4.65
N ALA A 13 12.44 5.15 -5.79
CA ALA A 13 11.47 4.76 -6.82
C ALA A 13 10.45 3.70 -6.33
N PHE A 14 10.79 2.91 -5.30
CA PHE A 14 9.96 1.85 -4.75
C PHE A 14 10.02 1.90 -3.23
N GLU A 15 8.93 2.38 -2.60
CA GLU A 15 8.88 2.68 -1.17
C GLU A 15 7.58 2.18 -0.52
N PRO A 16 7.64 1.60 0.71
CA PRO A 16 6.46 1.19 1.45
C PRO A 16 5.62 2.38 1.90
N ILE A 17 4.28 2.24 1.82
CA ILE A 17 3.33 3.33 2.12
C ILE A 17 3.27 3.70 3.61
N ASN A 18 3.50 2.74 4.52
CA ASN A 18 3.43 2.99 5.96
C ASN A 18 4.69 3.69 6.51
N ALA A 19 5.49 4.31 5.62
CA ALA A 19 6.56 5.23 5.95
C ALA A 19 6.32 6.57 5.23
N PRO A 20 6.78 7.70 5.79
CA PRO A 20 6.61 8.99 5.14
C PRO A 20 7.37 9.08 3.82
N LEU A 21 6.66 9.44 2.75
CA LEU A 21 7.20 9.63 1.39
C LEU A 21 7.56 11.11 1.21
N TRP A 22 8.74 11.51 1.68
CA TRP A 22 9.12 12.91 1.78
C TRP A 22 9.54 13.51 0.44
N PHE A 23 8.85 14.60 0.05
CA PHE A 23 9.27 15.55 -0.97
C PHE A 23 9.73 16.82 -0.28
N ARG A 24 10.96 17.24 -0.54
CA ARG A 24 11.55 18.47 -0.03
C ARG A 24 11.95 19.36 -1.19
N ILE A 25 11.44 20.56 -1.20
CA ILE A 25 11.73 21.57 -2.23
C ILE A 25 12.18 22.87 -1.56
N ASN A 26 12.93 23.68 -2.28
CA ASN A 26 13.41 24.97 -1.79
C ASN A 26 13.34 26.04 -2.88
N SER A 27 13.20 27.30 -2.47
CA SER A 27 13.28 28.46 -3.33
C SER A 27 14.02 29.59 -2.63
N SER A 28 14.92 30.26 -3.33
CA SER A 28 15.57 31.48 -2.85
C SER A 28 14.57 32.63 -2.61
N SER A 29 13.37 32.52 -3.17
CA SER A 29 12.28 33.51 -3.05
C SER A 29 11.27 33.17 -1.93
N SER A 30 11.56 32.21 -1.05
CA SER A 30 10.66 31.75 0.03
C SER A 30 10.32 32.85 1.07
N GLY A 31 11.04 33.95 1.07
CA GLY A 31 10.76 35.13 1.92
C GLY A 31 9.77 36.14 1.35
N LEU A 32 9.19 35.89 0.18
CA LEU A 32 8.18 36.77 -0.43
C LEU A 32 6.88 36.73 0.39
N THR A 33 6.08 37.80 0.26
CA THR A 33 4.81 37.97 0.98
C THR A 33 3.87 36.80 0.64
N ASP A 34 3.32 36.17 1.69
CA ASP A 34 2.40 35.05 1.60
C ASP A 34 2.91 33.84 0.77
N PHE A 35 4.23 33.68 0.68
CA PHE A 35 4.84 32.58 -0.08
C PHE A 35 4.44 31.22 0.52
N LYS A 36 3.98 30.33 -0.36
CA LYS A 36 3.64 28.93 -0.05
C LYS A 36 4.18 28.04 -1.14
N TYR A 37 4.71 26.90 -0.75
CA TYR A 37 4.99 25.81 -1.67
C TYR A 37 3.71 25.09 -2.02
N ILE A 38 3.60 24.69 -3.28
CA ILE A 38 2.48 23.90 -3.80
C ILE A 38 2.96 22.49 -4.05
N PHE A 39 2.21 21.54 -3.52
CA PHE A 39 2.34 20.11 -3.81
C PHE A 39 1.01 19.60 -4.34
N ARG A 40 1.05 19.01 -5.53
CA ARG A 40 -0.11 18.41 -6.18
C ARG A 40 0.21 16.97 -6.55
N PRO A 41 -0.01 16.02 -5.62
CA PRO A 41 0.19 14.62 -5.90
C PRO A 41 -0.87 14.11 -6.86
N GLU A 42 -0.42 13.32 -7.82
CA GLU A 42 -1.24 12.63 -8.79
C GLU A 42 -0.90 11.14 -8.76
N TYR A 43 -1.88 10.27 -8.95
CA TYR A 43 -1.71 8.84 -8.82
C TYR A 43 -2.53 8.06 -9.85
N ARG A 44 -2.13 6.84 -10.08
CA ARG A 44 -2.89 5.80 -10.75
C ARG A 44 -2.70 4.47 -10.06
N ILE A 45 -3.70 3.63 -10.16
CA ILE A 45 -3.79 2.36 -9.45
C ILE A 45 -3.59 1.23 -10.46
N GLU A 46 -2.99 0.15 -10.03
CA GLU A 46 -2.90 -1.08 -10.82
C GLU A 46 -4.31 -1.68 -11.09
N PRO A 47 -4.59 -2.21 -12.31
CA PRO A 47 -3.69 -2.38 -13.45
C PRO A 47 -3.42 -1.06 -14.19
N PHE A 48 -2.18 -0.84 -14.61
CA PHE A 48 -1.74 0.39 -15.28
C PHE A 48 -2.15 0.42 -16.75
N THR A 49 -3.43 0.25 -17.04
CA THR A 49 -4.00 0.26 -18.40
C THR A 49 -4.15 1.68 -18.96
N SER A 50 -4.27 2.68 -18.08
CA SER A 50 -4.38 4.09 -18.45
C SER A 50 -3.07 4.83 -18.25
N THR A 51 -2.76 5.78 -19.13
CA THR A 51 -1.68 6.74 -18.96
C THR A 51 -2.08 7.94 -18.10
N SER A 52 -3.38 8.12 -17.84
CA SER A 52 -3.92 9.24 -17.08
C SER A 52 -3.73 9.04 -15.58
N TYR A 53 -3.39 10.13 -14.90
CA TYR A 53 -3.27 10.20 -13.45
C TYR A 53 -4.43 10.98 -12.86
N ALA A 54 -5.00 10.48 -11.77
CA ALA A 54 -5.97 11.22 -10.96
C ALA A 54 -5.24 12.16 -10.00
N THR A 55 -5.80 13.35 -9.77
CA THR A 55 -5.25 14.32 -8.82
C THR A 55 -5.82 14.06 -7.42
N LEU A 56 -4.96 13.95 -6.40
CA LEU A 56 -5.38 13.85 -5.00
C LEU A 56 -5.89 15.17 -4.42
N GLY A 57 -5.35 16.28 -4.90
CA GLY A 57 -5.64 17.63 -4.42
C GLY A 57 -4.42 18.53 -4.56
N THR A 58 -4.60 19.79 -4.16
CA THR A 58 -3.52 20.78 -4.13
C THR A 58 -3.27 21.18 -2.67
N TYR A 59 -2.04 20.97 -2.21
CA TYR A 59 -1.62 21.24 -0.84
C TYR A 59 -0.70 22.44 -0.81
N LYS A 60 -1.01 23.42 0.02
CA LYS A 60 -0.26 24.64 0.22
C LYS A 60 0.52 24.55 1.53
N VAL A 61 1.83 24.60 1.45
CA VAL A 61 2.72 24.42 2.61
C VAL A 61 3.58 25.68 2.80
N PRO A 62 3.53 26.34 3.96
CA PRO A 62 4.40 27.47 4.23
C PRO A 62 5.86 27.04 4.30
N PRO A 63 6.82 27.94 3.96
CA PRO A 63 8.24 27.68 4.15
C PRO A 63 8.57 27.40 5.62
N LYS A 64 9.48 26.47 5.87
CA LYS A 64 9.97 26.21 7.22
C LYS A 64 10.80 27.41 7.72
N PRO A 65 10.58 27.86 8.98
CA PRO A 65 11.28 29.04 9.51
C PRO A 65 12.81 28.97 9.48
N VAL A 66 13.36 27.76 9.63
CA VAL A 66 14.81 27.57 9.80
C VAL A 66 15.58 27.63 8.48
N ASN A 67 15.01 27.05 7.42
CA ASN A 67 15.74 26.84 6.16
C ASN A 67 14.94 27.23 4.90
N GLY A 68 13.74 27.76 5.06
CA GLY A 68 12.86 28.14 3.96
C GLY A 68 12.33 27.00 3.11
N ASP A 69 12.50 25.74 3.50
CA ASP A 69 12.06 24.58 2.72
C ASP A 69 10.56 24.33 2.79
N GLY A 70 9.99 23.81 1.72
CA GLY A 70 8.72 23.13 1.68
C GLY A 70 8.89 21.64 1.87
N LEU A 71 8.11 21.05 2.77
CA LEU A 71 8.15 19.62 3.06
C LEU A 71 6.75 19.03 3.05
N PHE A 72 6.54 17.99 2.23
CA PHE A 72 5.25 17.34 2.08
C PHE A 72 5.40 15.82 1.90
N SER A 73 4.45 15.06 2.41
CA SER A 73 4.39 13.61 2.22
C SER A 73 2.95 13.15 1.97
N PRO A 74 2.66 12.56 0.81
CA PRO A 74 1.31 12.13 0.44
C PRO A 74 0.90 10.76 1.01
N HIS A 75 1.76 10.09 1.81
CA HIS A 75 1.60 8.69 2.22
C HIS A 75 0.24 8.38 2.87
N ARG A 76 -0.27 9.26 3.76
CA ARG A 76 -1.55 9.02 4.45
C ARG A 76 -2.74 9.01 3.50
N THR A 77 -2.75 9.92 2.53
CA THR A 77 -3.82 10.00 1.54
C THR A 77 -3.73 8.85 0.53
N LEU A 78 -2.51 8.53 0.06
CA LEU A 78 -2.30 7.40 -0.85
C LEU A 78 -2.66 6.06 -0.21
N LYS A 79 -2.41 5.90 1.09
CA LYS A 79 -2.75 4.67 1.83
C LYS A 79 -4.24 4.31 1.75
N SER A 80 -5.13 5.30 1.73
CA SER A 80 -6.58 5.05 1.67
C SER A 80 -7.05 4.36 0.38
N PHE A 81 -6.22 4.34 -0.66
CA PHE A 81 -6.51 3.67 -1.93
C PHE A 81 -5.89 2.28 -2.05
N LEU A 82 -5.05 1.89 -1.08
CA LEU A 82 -4.45 0.56 -1.06
C LEU A 82 -5.32 -0.39 -0.26
N THR A 83 -5.62 -1.52 -0.87
CA THR A 83 -6.32 -2.63 -0.23
C THR A 83 -5.49 -3.89 -0.37
N THR A 84 -5.57 -4.78 0.60
CA THR A 84 -4.97 -6.10 0.55
C THR A 84 -6.08 -7.15 0.44
N ALA A 85 -5.88 -8.14 -0.40
CA ALA A 85 -6.74 -9.30 -0.46
C ALA A 85 -5.87 -10.54 -0.57
N ILE A 86 -6.25 -11.58 0.15
CA ILE A 86 -5.57 -12.88 0.10
C ILE A 86 -6.37 -13.85 -0.78
N ASN A 87 -5.67 -14.57 -1.64
CA ASN A 87 -6.19 -15.74 -2.33
C ASN A 87 -5.17 -16.89 -2.23
N PRO A 88 -5.22 -17.74 -1.21
CA PRO A 88 -4.25 -18.81 -1.01
C PRO A 88 -4.40 -19.98 -1.97
N TYR A 89 -5.54 -20.09 -2.66
CA TYR A 89 -5.93 -21.25 -3.47
C TYR A 89 -5.62 -21.09 -4.97
N ILE A 90 -4.76 -20.15 -5.35
CA ILE A 90 -4.39 -19.92 -6.75
C ILE A 90 -3.48 -21.01 -7.29
N VAL A 91 -3.63 -21.32 -8.57
CA VAL A 91 -2.73 -22.19 -9.33
C VAL A 91 -1.94 -21.32 -10.31
N GLY A 92 -0.60 -21.46 -10.30
CA GLY A 92 0.27 -20.60 -11.10
C GLY A 92 0.27 -19.13 -10.63
N PHE A 93 0.40 -18.20 -11.57
CA PHE A 93 0.36 -16.77 -11.28
C PHE A 93 -1.05 -16.20 -11.31
N SER A 94 -1.32 -15.30 -10.41
CA SER A 94 -2.54 -14.49 -10.39
C SER A 94 -2.18 -13.02 -10.16
N ALA A 95 -2.84 -12.13 -10.90
CA ALA A 95 -2.94 -10.76 -10.47
C ALA A 95 -3.82 -10.72 -9.21
N THR A 96 -3.39 -9.97 -8.20
CA THR A 96 -4.23 -9.80 -7.02
C THR A 96 -5.50 -9.04 -7.40
N SER A 97 -6.64 -9.47 -6.89
CA SER A 97 -7.91 -8.76 -7.09
C SER A 97 -7.99 -7.43 -6.32
N ALA A 98 -6.96 -7.12 -5.56
CA ALA A 98 -6.87 -5.96 -4.68
C ALA A 98 -5.99 -4.87 -5.28
N THR A 99 -6.22 -3.64 -4.89
CA THR A 99 -5.40 -2.48 -5.21
C THR A 99 -4.11 -2.51 -4.41
N ASN A 100 -3.09 -3.20 -4.91
CA ASN A 100 -1.88 -3.48 -4.14
C ASN A 100 -0.71 -2.57 -4.46
N LEU A 101 -0.72 -1.86 -5.59
CA LEU A 101 0.36 -1.01 -6.03
C LEU A 101 -0.18 0.30 -6.61
N ILE A 102 0.41 1.40 -6.20
CA ILE A 102 0.12 2.74 -6.73
C ILE A 102 1.37 3.27 -7.42
N ASP A 103 1.21 3.76 -8.64
CA ASP A 103 2.15 4.63 -9.33
C ASP A 103 1.74 6.07 -9.08
N TYR A 104 2.67 6.90 -8.57
CA TYR A 104 2.37 8.28 -8.26
C TYR A 104 3.48 9.22 -8.73
N ARG A 105 3.08 10.48 -8.92
CA ARG A 105 3.98 11.57 -9.26
C ARG A 105 3.62 12.81 -8.47
N MET A 106 4.57 13.71 -8.32
CA MET A 106 4.38 14.95 -7.59
C MET A 106 4.60 16.13 -8.54
N LYS A 107 3.55 16.93 -8.78
CA LYS A 107 3.68 18.26 -9.33
C LYS A 107 3.97 19.23 -8.20
N TYR A 108 4.92 20.11 -8.41
CA TYR A 108 5.35 21.07 -7.42
C TYR A 108 5.45 22.48 -8.00
N GLY A 109 5.27 23.46 -7.13
CA GLY A 109 5.27 24.85 -7.51
C GLY A 109 5.25 25.80 -6.33
N PHE A 110 4.73 26.97 -6.54
CA PHE A 110 4.60 27.99 -5.51
C PHE A 110 3.36 28.86 -5.72
N GLU A 111 2.97 29.53 -4.66
CA GLU A 111 1.99 30.60 -4.63
C GLU A 111 2.53 31.71 -3.74
N PHE A 112 2.35 32.97 -4.15
CA PHE A 112 2.70 34.14 -3.34
C PHE A 112 1.88 35.35 -3.80
N ASN A 113 1.87 36.40 -2.98
CA ASN A 113 1.25 37.66 -3.32
C ASN A 113 2.26 38.58 -4.04
N PRO A 114 2.17 38.74 -5.38
CA PRO A 114 3.05 39.64 -6.13
C PRO A 114 2.75 41.11 -5.90
N ASN A 115 1.56 41.44 -5.42
CA ASN A 115 1.04 42.79 -5.27
C ASN A 115 1.36 43.66 -6.51
N LYS A 116 1.18 43.08 -7.71
CA LYS A 116 1.55 43.70 -8.98
C LYS A 116 0.37 44.47 -9.55
N GLN A 117 0.54 45.78 -9.65
CA GLN A 117 -0.49 46.67 -10.23
C GLN A 117 -0.55 46.50 -11.74
N PHE A 118 -1.74 46.28 -12.29
CA PHE A 118 -2.04 46.49 -13.69
C PHE A 118 -2.74 47.85 -13.84
N THR A 119 -2.36 48.57 -14.89
CA THR A 119 -2.77 49.96 -15.13
C THR A 119 -3.90 50.07 -16.13
N ASP A 120 -4.12 49.02 -16.91
CA ASP A 120 -5.15 49.01 -17.94
C ASP A 120 -5.56 47.57 -18.28
N THR A 121 -6.80 47.42 -18.70
CA THR A 121 -7.33 46.22 -19.32
C THR A 121 -7.67 46.48 -20.78
N ILE A 122 -7.17 45.62 -21.64
CA ILE A 122 -7.29 45.73 -23.08
C ILE A 122 -7.87 44.45 -23.69
N SER A 123 -8.41 44.60 -24.92
CA SER A 123 -8.80 43.43 -25.71
C SER A 123 -7.60 42.84 -26.44
N VAL A 124 -7.32 41.53 -26.18
CA VAL A 124 -6.34 40.76 -26.95
C VAL A 124 -7.04 39.58 -27.59
N SER A 125 -7.38 39.69 -28.87
CA SER A 125 -8.13 38.63 -29.60
C SER A 125 -9.42 38.19 -28.89
N GLY A 126 -10.22 39.16 -28.40
CA GLY A 126 -11.49 38.90 -27.71
C GLY A 126 -11.38 38.42 -26.25
N PHE A 127 -10.19 38.35 -25.70
CA PHE A 127 -9.93 38.02 -24.32
C PHE A 127 -9.33 39.18 -23.54
N MET A 128 -9.45 39.15 -22.24
CA MET A 128 -8.90 40.19 -21.36
C MET A 128 -7.38 40.13 -21.34
N GLY A 129 -6.77 41.21 -21.78
CA GLY A 129 -5.36 41.48 -21.55
C GLY A 129 -5.17 42.44 -20.39
N LEU A 130 -4.09 42.24 -19.62
CA LEU A 130 -3.66 43.12 -18.53
C LEU A 130 -2.36 43.82 -18.94
N THR A 131 -2.33 45.14 -18.76
CA THR A 131 -1.13 45.96 -19.04
C THR A 131 -0.55 46.43 -17.69
N PHE A 132 0.75 46.32 -17.55
CA PHE A 132 1.50 46.69 -16.35
C PHE A 132 2.43 47.86 -16.66
N SER A 133 2.63 48.75 -15.68
CA SER A 133 3.56 49.87 -15.80
C SER A 133 5.04 49.47 -15.88
N THR A 134 5.36 48.29 -15.38
CA THR A 134 6.72 47.71 -15.36
C THR A 134 6.68 46.26 -15.83
N ALA A 135 7.83 45.74 -16.26
CA ALA A 135 7.94 44.37 -16.68
C ALA A 135 7.39 43.38 -15.63
N HIS A 136 6.72 42.34 -16.10
CA HIS A 136 6.15 41.27 -15.28
C HIS A 136 6.95 39.97 -15.43
N ASP A 137 6.80 39.08 -14.44
CA ASP A 137 7.42 37.72 -14.41
C ASP A 137 6.37 36.60 -14.58
N PHE A 138 5.17 36.93 -15.11
CA PHE A 138 4.13 35.92 -15.34
C PHE A 138 4.52 35.01 -16.50
N ALA A 139 4.05 33.75 -16.42
CA ALA A 139 4.24 32.73 -17.43
C ALA A 139 2.90 32.17 -17.92
N VAL A 140 2.89 31.60 -19.11
CA VAL A 140 1.72 30.86 -19.62
C VAL A 140 1.38 29.69 -18.68
N GLY A 141 0.11 29.60 -18.31
CA GLY A 141 -0.39 28.60 -17.35
C GLY A 141 -0.42 29.06 -15.90
N ASP A 142 0.08 30.26 -15.57
CA ASP A 142 -0.09 30.84 -14.25
C ASP A 142 -1.59 31.05 -13.95
N LEU A 143 -2.00 30.74 -12.73
CA LEU A 143 -3.28 31.18 -12.20
C LEU A 143 -3.04 32.43 -11.36
N ILE A 144 -3.73 33.51 -11.69
CA ILE A 144 -3.63 34.80 -11.01
C ILE A 144 -4.98 35.21 -10.47
N THR A 145 -4.98 35.77 -9.26
CA THR A 145 -6.18 36.36 -8.67
C THR A 145 -6.11 37.87 -8.80
N LEU A 146 -7.17 38.44 -9.34
CA LEU A 146 -7.29 39.88 -9.58
C LEU A 146 -8.13 40.50 -8.48
N ASN A 147 -7.68 41.65 -7.98
CA ASN A 147 -8.42 42.51 -7.06
C ASN A 147 -8.38 43.95 -7.58
N LYS A 148 -9.52 44.62 -7.52
CA LYS A 148 -9.66 46.00 -8.01
C LYS A 148 -9.26 47.06 -7.00
N ASP A 149 -8.76 48.13 -7.53
CA ASP A 149 -8.39 49.35 -6.79
C ASP A 149 -9.58 50.33 -6.61
N ASN A 150 -10.65 50.22 -7.42
CA ASN A 150 -11.68 51.25 -7.52
C ASN A 150 -13.11 50.75 -7.21
N LYS A 151 -13.87 51.63 -6.54
CA LYS A 151 -15.24 51.38 -6.04
C LYS A 151 -16.34 51.27 -7.10
N ASN A 152 -16.08 51.53 -8.37
CA ASN A 152 -17.02 51.29 -9.46
C ASN A 152 -16.86 49.83 -9.97
N TYR A 153 -17.48 48.99 -9.22
CA TYR A 153 -17.32 47.54 -9.25
C TYR A 153 -17.97 46.89 -10.47
N ASN A 154 -17.18 46.13 -11.24
CA ASN A 154 -17.70 45.14 -12.15
C ASN A 154 -17.28 43.73 -11.65
N PRO A 155 -18.20 42.91 -11.13
CA PRO A 155 -17.89 41.61 -10.50
C PRO A 155 -17.31 40.59 -11.46
N GLN A 156 -17.29 40.83 -12.78
CA GLN A 156 -16.69 39.91 -13.76
C GLN A 156 -15.15 39.85 -13.73
N TYR A 157 -14.49 40.77 -13.02
CA TYR A 157 -13.04 40.83 -12.92
C TYR A 157 -12.46 40.11 -11.74
N ASP A 158 -13.18 40.12 -10.64
CA ASP A 158 -12.69 39.48 -9.42
C ASP A 158 -12.57 37.98 -9.59
N GLY A 159 -11.59 37.45 -8.91
CA GLY A 159 -11.34 36.03 -8.88
C GLY A 159 -10.18 35.58 -9.78
N THR A 160 -10.02 34.30 -9.84
CA THR A 160 -8.89 33.66 -10.51
C THR A 160 -9.09 33.57 -12.01
N CYS A 161 -8.03 33.86 -12.76
CA CYS A 161 -7.95 33.64 -14.20
C CYS A 161 -6.60 33.02 -14.57
N SER A 162 -6.54 32.37 -15.74
CA SER A 162 -5.34 31.74 -16.24
C SER A 162 -4.65 32.65 -17.26
N VAL A 163 -3.33 32.74 -17.19
CA VAL A 163 -2.51 33.42 -18.21
C VAL A 163 -2.40 32.49 -19.42
N THR A 164 -3.00 32.89 -20.55
CA THR A 164 -3.03 32.06 -21.77
C THR A 164 -1.90 32.41 -22.74
N SER A 165 -1.43 33.66 -22.76
CA SER A 165 -0.23 34.04 -23.51
C SER A 165 0.45 35.27 -22.92
N ILE A 166 1.74 35.37 -23.17
CA ILE A 166 2.54 36.60 -22.92
C ILE A 166 2.54 37.43 -24.21
N VAL A 167 1.97 38.61 -24.14
CA VAL A 167 1.89 39.51 -25.29
C VAL A 167 3.23 40.22 -25.47
N ASN A 168 3.76 40.79 -24.39
CA ASN A 168 5.10 41.39 -24.33
C ASN A 168 5.57 41.47 -22.87
N THR A 169 6.67 42.15 -22.57
CA THR A 169 7.24 42.28 -21.22
C THR A 169 6.33 42.97 -20.21
N THR A 170 5.36 43.77 -20.67
CA THR A 170 4.42 44.54 -19.83
C THR A 170 2.95 44.13 -20.02
N SER A 171 2.65 43.15 -20.86
CA SER A 171 1.26 42.78 -21.14
C SER A 171 1.07 41.27 -21.26
N ILE A 172 -0.01 40.78 -20.66
CA ILE A 172 -0.43 39.38 -20.70
C ILE A 172 -1.85 39.26 -21.23
N LYS A 173 -2.21 38.06 -21.73
CA LYS A 173 -3.57 37.69 -22.12
C LYS A 173 -4.06 36.62 -21.11
N THR A 174 -5.32 36.75 -20.70
CA THR A 174 -5.96 35.78 -19.80
C THR A 174 -7.02 34.95 -20.54
N ASP A 175 -7.63 33.99 -19.85
CA ASP A 175 -8.76 33.18 -20.34
C ASP A 175 -10.11 33.86 -20.17
N LYS A 176 -10.19 35.02 -19.49
CA LYS A 176 -11.45 35.75 -19.35
C LYS A 176 -11.81 36.46 -20.68
N VAL A 177 -13.10 36.36 -21.07
CA VAL A 177 -13.63 37.02 -22.25
C VAL A 177 -13.64 38.54 -22.03
N PHE A 178 -13.18 39.33 -23.00
CA PHE A 178 -13.17 40.78 -22.93
C PHE A 178 -14.50 41.37 -23.35
N SER A 179 -15.03 42.30 -22.54
CA SER A 179 -16.23 43.07 -22.84
C SER A 179 -15.86 44.55 -22.82
N THR A 180 -16.02 45.25 -23.96
CA THR A 180 -15.68 46.68 -24.12
C THR A 180 -16.47 47.59 -23.19
N THR A 181 -17.70 47.22 -22.81
CA THR A 181 -18.55 48.00 -21.88
C THR A 181 -18.19 47.85 -20.43
N LEU A 182 -17.43 46.81 -20.10
CA LEU A 182 -17.22 46.39 -18.73
C LEU A 182 -15.75 46.36 -18.31
N LEU A 183 -14.82 46.38 -19.28
CA LEU A 183 -13.43 45.96 -19.03
C LEU A 183 -12.36 46.97 -19.51
N ALA A 184 -12.68 47.89 -20.39
CA ALA A 184 -11.67 48.86 -20.93
C ALA A 184 -11.26 49.90 -19.89
N GLY A 185 -9.96 50.16 -19.75
CA GLY A 185 -9.43 51.22 -18.88
C GLY A 185 -9.44 50.90 -17.39
N GLU A 186 -9.62 49.65 -16.99
CA GLU A 186 -9.67 49.26 -15.58
C GLU A 186 -8.29 48.96 -15.00
N SER A 187 -8.04 49.39 -13.77
CA SER A 187 -6.80 49.13 -13.03
C SER A 187 -7.06 48.34 -11.76
N GLY A 188 -6.04 47.71 -11.25
CA GLY A 188 -6.12 46.91 -10.02
C GLY A 188 -4.81 46.19 -9.72
N TYR A 189 -4.90 45.18 -8.86
CA TYR A 189 -3.73 44.40 -8.44
C TYR A 189 -3.91 42.90 -8.73
N VAL A 190 -2.80 42.25 -9.04
CA VAL A 190 -2.66 40.81 -8.97
C VAL A 190 -2.27 40.48 -7.52
N THR A 191 -3.16 39.87 -6.77
CA THR A 191 -2.97 39.59 -5.33
C THR A 191 -2.43 38.22 -5.05
N ASP A 192 -2.66 37.25 -5.94
CA ASP A 192 -2.12 35.91 -5.83
C ASP A 192 -1.60 35.43 -7.18
N LEU A 193 -0.46 34.76 -7.16
CA LEU A 193 0.11 34.05 -8.30
C LEU A 193 0.40 32.62 -7.90
N PHE A 194 -0.26 31.69 -8.55
CA PHE A 194 -0.05 30.25 -8.41
C PHE A 194 0.61 29.70 -9.67
N ARG A 195 1.72 28.96 -9.50
CA ARG A 195 2.46 28.34 -10.61
C ARG A 195 2.90 26.93 -10.28
N ILE A 196 2.65 25.99 -11.18
CA ILE A 196 3.30 24.68 -11.19
C ILE A 196 4.61 24.79 -11.98
N VAL A 197 5.73 24.48 -11.33
CA VAL A 197 7.08 24.64 -11.92
C VAL A 197 7.55 23.34 -12.56
N GLY A 198 7.19 22.18 -11.96
CA GLY A 198 7.69 20.92 -12.47
C GLY A 198 6.92 19.71 -11.96
N THR A 199 7.33 18.55 -12.45
CA THR A 199 6.80 17.24 -12.06
C THR A 199 7.97 16.29 -11.83
N VAL A 200 7.95 15.59 -10.70
CA VAL A 200 8.79 14.42 -10.45
C VAL A 200 7.93 13.17 -10.46
N SER A 201 8.37 12.11 -11.13
CA SER A 201 7.57 10.91 -11.42
C SER A 201 8.43 9.64 -11.32
N GLY A 202 7.77 8.48 -11.46
CA GLY A 202 8.45 7.19 -11.41
C GLY A 202 8.50 6.60 -10.01
N TYR A 203 7.56 6.95 -9.14
CA TYR A 203 7.47 6.45 -7.78
C TYR A 203 6.35 5.44 -7.65
N TYR A 204 6.66 4.32 -6.99
CA TYR A 204 5.72 3.24 -6.71
C TYR A 204 5.65 3.02 -5.21
N THR A 205 4.43 2.78 -4.73
CA THR A 205 4.20 2.47 -3.31
C THR A 205 3.15 1.37 -3.15
N TRP A 206 3.29 0.58 -2.10
CA TRP A 206 2.39 -0.54 -1.80
C TRP A 206 2.17 -0.65 -0.29
N ASN A 207 1.21 -1.47 0.13
CA ASN A 207 0.88 -1.67 1.54
C ASN A 207 1.97 -2.50 2.26
N ALA A 208 3.05 -1.84 2.63
CA ALA A 208 4.15 -2.39 3.40
C ALA A 208 4.64 -1.37 4.42
N THR A 209 5.45 -1.83 5.37
CA THR A 209 5.98 -1.01 6.47
C THR A 209 7.50 -1.03 6.45
N ARG A 210 8.11 0.15 6.61
CA ARG A 210 9.53 0.31 6.92
C ARG A 210 9.71 0.41 8.43
N GLN A 211 10.54 -0.42 9.01
CA GLN A 211 10.91 -0.31 10.42
C GLN A 211 11.83 0.90 10.65
N TYR A 212 11.92 1.35 11.89
CA TYR A 212 12.74 2.51 12.24
C TYR A 212 14.23 2.29 11.97
N ASP A 213 14.73 1.10 12.23
CA ASP A 213 16.11 0.65 12.00
C ASP A 213 16.40 0.36 10.52
N GLU A 214 15.38 0.21 9.68
CA GLU A 214 15.51 -0.01 8.24
C GLU A 214 15.57 1.29 7.41
N ARG A 215 15.91 2.42 8.02
CA ARG A 215 15.91 3.74 7.34
C ARG A 215 16.71 3.76 6.03
N THR A 216 17.79 3.01 5.97
CA THR A 216 18.69 2.93 4.81
C THR A 216 18.42 1.71 3.93
N LYS A 217 17.41 0.88 4.25
CA LYS A 217 17.08 -0.31 3.49
C LYS A 217 16.59 0.06 2.11
N ASP A 218 17.22 -0.52 1.10
CA ASP A 218 16.79 -0.41 -0.28
C ASP A 218 15.70 -1.44 -0.58
N PHE A 219 14.49 -0.96 -0.86
CA PHE A 219 13.34 -1.80 -1.20
C PHE A 219 13.32 -2.21 -2.68
N THR A 220 14.20 -1.67 -3.52
CA THR A 220 14.31 -2.11 -4.92
C THR A 220 14.78 -3.56 -5.06
N GLN A 221 15.40 -4.13 -4.01
CA GLN A 221 15.74 -5.56 -3.95
C GLN A 221 14.53 -6.50 -4.04
N TYR A 222 13.31 -6.01 -3.77
CA TYR A 222 12.07 -6.76 -3.90
C TYR A 222 11.44 -6.65 -5.30
N LEU A 223 12.10 -5.97 -6.22
CA LEU A 223 11.72 -5.93 -7.63
C LEU A 223 12.42 -7.05 -8.40
N MET A 224 11.64 -7.90 -9.07
CA MET A 224 12.18 -8.90 -9.97
C MET A 224 12.84 -8.20 -11.15
N ALA A 225 14.16 -8.29 -11.23
CA ALA A 225 14.95 -7.63 -12.25
C ALA A 225 14.96 -8.42 -13.56
N THR A 226 15.25 -7.72 -14.65
CA THR A 226 15.41 -8.34 -15.98
C THR A 226 16.73 -9.07 -16.15
N GLN A 227 17.66 -8.95 -15.21
CA GLN A 227 18.99 -9.54 -15.23
C GLN A 227 19.25 -10.34 -13.95
N SER A 228 20.02 -11.42 -14.11
CA SER A 228 20.39 -12.43 -13.10
C SER A 228 20.15 -12.13 -11.62
N GLY A 229 19.20 -12.81 -11.07
CA GLY A 229 19.33 -13.61 -9.87
C GLY A 229 19.25 -12.97 -8.51
N SER A 230 18.55 -11.85 -8.25
CA SER A 230 18.42 -11.43 -6.84
C SER A 230 17.12 -10.73 -6.44
N GLY A 231 16.09 -10.74 -7.28
CA GLY A 231 14.79 -10.23 -6.87
C GLY A 231 14.24 -11.06 -5.71
N LYS A 232 13.96 -10.41 -4.59
CA LYS A 232 13.38 -11.09 -3.43
C LYS A 232 11.86 -11.14 -3.52
N PHE A 233 11.28 -12.23 -3.04
CA PHE A 233 9.84 -12.27 -2.75
C PHE A 233 9.50 -11.38 -1.56
N LEU A 234 8.26 -10.94 -1.49
CA LEU A 234 7.77 -10.07 -0.42
C LEU A 234 7.47 -10.88 0.85
N THR A 235 8.49 -11.52 1.38
CA THR A 235 8.42 -12.30 2.62
C THR A 235 9.75 -12.21 3.38
N ASN A 236 9.68 -12.24 4.70
CA ASN A 236 10.82 -12.35 5.59
C ASN A 236 11.05 -13.78 6.10
N CYS A 237 10.28 -14.75 5.60
CA CYS A 237 10.52 -16.15 5.93
C CYS A 237 11.97 -16.54 5.56
N TYR A 238 12.60 -17.31 6.40
CA TYR A 238 14.04 -17.66 6.34
C TYR A 238 14.39 -18.77 5.34
N ASN A 239 13.44 -19.33 4.64
CA ASN A 239 13.58 -20.51 3.75
C ASN A 239 14.25 -20.21 2.39
N ASN A 240 15.21 -19.31 2.37
CA ASN A 240 16.00 -18.96 1.18
C ASN A 240 17.28 -19.80 1.00
N SER A 241 17.48 -20.81 1.85
CA SER A 241 18.61 -21.74 1.81
C SER A 241 18.16 -23.19 1.87
N SER A 242 18.85 -24.07 1.18
CA SER A 242 18.64 -25.53 1.25
C SER A 242 18.89 -26.12 2.66
N ARG A 243 19.61 -25.38 3.51
CA ARG A 243 19.86 -25.80 4.91
C ARG A 243 18.70 -25.52 5.86
N THR A 244 17.80 -24.62 5.47
CA THR A 244 16.68 -24.16 6.27
C THR A 244 15.37 -24.21 5.47
N PRO A 245 14.98 -25.38 4.93
CA PRO A 245 13.74 -25.50 4.19
C PRO A 245 12.55 -25.38 5.14
N LYS A 246 11.48 -24.71 4.70
CA LYS A 246 10.23 -24.59 5.44
C LYS A 246 9.44 -25.91 5.35
N PRO A 247 8.97 -26.49 6.46
CA PRO A 247 8.15 -27.70 6.42
C PRO A 247 6.76 -27.41 5.82
N MET A 248 6.30 -28.31 4.95
CA MET A 248 5.02 -28.24 4.25
C MET A 248 4.37 -29.61 4.17
N GLN A 249 3.07 -29.71 4.41
CA GLN A 249 2.30 -30.92 4.16
C GLN A 249 1.69 -30.89 2.74
N LEU A 250 1.33 -32.06 2.19
CA LEU A 250 0.84 -32.17 0.81
C LEU A 250 -0.47 -31.41 0.56
N ASP A 251 -1.27 -31.19 1.59
CA ASP A 251 -2.55 -30.44 1.54
C ASP A 251 -2.39 -28.94 1.87
N ASP A 252 -1.15 -28.46 2.04
CA ASP A 252 -0.89 -27.07 2.34
C ASP A 252 -0.99 -26.17 1.09
N TYR A 253 -1.80 -25.13 1.22
CA TYR A 253 -1.83 -23.99 0.29
C TYR A 253 -0.88 -22.91 0.76
N GLU A 254 -0.10 -22.35 -0.14
CA GLU A 254 0.78 -21.23 0.13
C GLU A 254 0.99 -20.41 -1.14
N THR A 255 1.07 -19.10 -0.99
CA THR A 255 1.41 -18.17 -2.08
C THR A 255 2.63 -17.33 -1.73
N LEU A 256 3.38 -16.91 -2.74
CA LEU A 256 4.41 -15.89 -2.63
C LEU A 256 3.99 -14.66 -3.43
N SER A 257 4.18 -13.49 -2.84
CA SER A 257 3.99 -12.21 -3.52
C SER A 257 5.30 -11.74 -4.14
N LEU A 258 5.21 -11.21 -5.35
CA LEU A 258 6.35 -10.66 -6.09
C LEU A 258 5.99 -9.35 -6.78
N SER A 259 6.99 -8.51 -7.05
CA SER A 259 6.83 -7.26 -7.80
C SER A 259 7.77 -7.25 -9.00
N LEU A 260 7.25 -6.87 -10.17
CA LEU A 260 8.03 -6.75 -11.41
C LEU A 260 8.56 -5.32 -11.58
N ASN A 261 9.82 -5.17 -11.94
CA ASN A 261 10.44 -3.86 -12.10
C ASN A 261 9.87 -3.06 -13.28
N THR A 262 9.62 -3.73 -14.40
CA THR A 262 9.04 -3.13 -15.61
C THR A 262 7.93 -4.02 -16.15
N ALA A 263 7.16 -3.53 -17.13
CA ALA A 263 6.35 -4.41 -17.96
C ALA A 263 7.24 -5.54 -18.50
N PRO A 264 6.80 -6.80 -18.41
CA PRO A 264 7.67 -7.93 -18.68
C PRO A 264 8.24 -7.86 -20.09
N LEU A 265 9.56 -7.90 -20.18
CA LEU A 265 10.31 -8.00 -21.43
C LEU A 265 10.21 -9.41 -22.07
N GLY A 266 9.46 -10.30 -21.45
CA GLY A 266 9.24 -11.66 -21.91
C GLY A 266 8.37 -12.43 -20.91
N PRO A 267 7.94 -13.66 -21.23
CA PRO A 267 7.21 -14.47 -20.27
C PRO A 267 8.10 -14.81 -19.07
N TYR A 268 7.52 -14.67 -17.87
CA TYR A 268 8.13 -15.21 -16.65
C TYR A 268 7.45 -16.53 -16.30
N ASN A 269 8.26 -17.52 -15.96
CA ASN A 269 7.80 -18.84 -15.59
C ASN A 269 8.11 -19.12 -14.13
N LEU A 270 7.17 -19.77 -13.43
CA LEU A 270 7.41 -20.41 -12.14
C LEU A 270 8.02 -21.79 -12.40
N TYR A 271 9.20 -22.02 -11.86
CA TYR A 271 9.85 -23.33 -11.88
C TYR A 271 9.82 -23.96 -10.49
N VAL A 272 9.60 -25.25 -10.47
CA VAL A 272 9.64 -26.09 -9.27
C VAL A 272 10.60 -27.24 -9.52
N ASN A 273 11.66 -27.32 -8.72
CA ASN A 273 12.59 -28.42 -8.72
C ASN A 273 12.31 -29.32 -7.52
N THR A 274 12.16 -30.60 -7.75
CA THR A 274 11.94 -31.62 -6.70
C THR A 274 13.20 -32.44 -6.49
N PHE A 275 13.48 -32.77 -5.21
CA PHE A 275 14.68 -33.50 -4.81
C PHE A 275 14.31 -34.65 -3.90
N ASP A 276 15.07 -35.74 -4.00
CA ASP A 276 14.96 -36.89 -3.10
C ASP A 276 15.66 -36.64 -1.75
N SER A 277 15.62 -37.63 -0.85
CA SER A 277 16.24 -37.56 0.46
C SER A 277 17.79 -37.48 0.44
N SER A 278 18.41 -37.79 -0.68
CA SER A 278 19.86 -37.64 -0.89
C SER A 278 20.24 -36.26 -1.45
N GLY A 279 19.23 -35.43 -1.76
CA GLY A 279 19.41 -34.10 -2.38
C GLY A 279 19.60 -34.16 -3.89
N THR A 280 19.32 -35.31 -4.53
CA THR A 280 19.42 -35.48 -5.99
C THR A 280 18.17 -34.90 -6.64
N LEU A 281 18.35 -34.14 -7.74
CA LEU A 281 17.24 -33.60 -8.53
C LEU A 281 16.44 -34.71 -9.20
N ILE A 282 15.15 -34.81 -8.90
CA ILE A 282 14.20 -35.73 -9.53
C ILE A 282 13.70 -35.14 -10.84
N THR A 283 13.06 -33.98 -10.77
CA THR A 283 12.43 -33.34 -11.94
C THR A 283 12.33 -31.82 -11.75
N THR A 284 12.30 -31.11 -12.88
CA THR A 284 11.99 -29.68 -12.97
C THR A 284 10.64 -29.49 -13.65
N TYR A 285 9.71 -28.83 -12.98
CA TYR A 285 8.37 -28.51 -13.48
C TYR A 285 8.25 -27.04 -13.80
N THR A 286 7.45 -26.70 -14.83
CA THR A 286 6.97 -25.35 -15.11
C THR A 286 5.53 -25.25 -14.65
N CYS A 287 5.25 -24.47 -13.60
CA CYS A 287 3.96 -24.48 -12.91
C CYS A 287 3.10 -23.24 -13.17
N GLY A 288 3.55 -22.32 -14.02
CA GLY A 288 2.79 -21.15 -14.40
C GLY A 288 3.62 -20.21 -15.26
N THR A 289 2.93 -19.38 -16.04
CA THR A 289 3.56 -18.40 -16.93
C THR A 289 2.83 -17.06 -16.86
N VAL A 290 3.56 -15.97 -16.74
CA VAL A 290 3.07 -14.61 -16.92
C VAL A 290 3.40 -14.16 -18.32
N SER A 291 2.40 -13.79 -19.13
CA SER A 291 2.59 -13.33 -20.51
C SER A 291 3.28 -11.96 -20.59
N SER A 292 3.92 -11.68 -21.71
CA SER A 292 4.59 -10.39 -21.98
C SER A 292 3.64 -9.19 -22.05
N GLY A 293 2.33 -9.41 -22.23
CA GLY A 293 1.31 -8.34 -22.25
C GLY A 293 0.69 -8.02 -20.88
N ASN A 294 1.21 -8.58 -19.80
CA ASN A 294 0.67 -8.36 -18.47
C ASN A 294 0.82 -6.90 -18.02
N THR A 295 -0.27 -6.29 -17.58
CA THR A 295 -0.33 -4.89 -17.08
C THR A 295 -0.17 -4.77 -15.57
N TYR A 296 -0.13 -5.89 -14.86
CA TYR A 296 0.11 -5.93 -13.42
C TYR A 296 1.59 -6.06 -13.13
N ARG A 297 2.08 -5.30 -12.18
CA ARG A 297 3.45 -5.41 -11.67
C ARG A 297 3.50 -6.24 -10.40
N ARG A 298 2.43 -6.22 -9.61
CA ARG A 298 2.34 -7.02 -8.41
C ARG A 298 1.52 -8.27 -8.67
N LEU A 299 2.13 -9.42 -8.40
CA LEU A 299 1.56 -10.72 -8.66
C LEU A 299 1.69 -11.62 -7.43
N GLU A 300 0.79 -12.57 -7.33
CA GLU A 300 0.89 -13.69 -6.41
C GLU A 300 1.08 -14.98 -7.21
N VAL A 301 1.83 -15.91 -6.65
CA VAL A 301 2.10 -17.20 -7.25
C VAL A 301 1.86 -18.31 -6.24
N GLY A 302 1.05 -19.30 -6.60
CA GLY A 302 0.79 -20.48 -5.76
C GLY A 302 1.99 -21.42 -5.77
N ILE A 303 2.51 -21.72 -4.57
CA ILE A 303 3.73 -22.50 -4.41
C ILE A 303 3.58 -23.67 -3.41
N GLY A 304 2.52 -23.70 -2.63
CA GLY A 304 2.22 -24.83 -1.74
C GLY A 304 1.96 -26.11 -2.53
N PRO A 305 2.20 -27.30 -1.97
CA PRO A 305 1.95 -28.55 -2.67
C PRO A 305 0.53 -28.67 -3.24
N ALA A 306 -0.47 -28.17 -2.49
CA ALA A 306 -1.86 -28.14 -2.95
C ALA A 306 -2.15 -27.15 -4.07
N ASN A 307 -1.31 -26.12 -4.27
CA ASN A 307 -1.38 -25.20 -5.42
C ASN A 307 -0.72 -25.77 -6.68
N LEU A 308 0.23 -26.69 -6.51
CA LEU A 308 1.09 -27.22 -7.58
C LEU A 308 0.49 -28.48 -8.21
N THR A 309 -0.71 -28.35 -8.79
CA THR A 309 -1.54 -29.49 -9.26
C THR A 309 -0.90 -30.35 -10.34
N GLY A 310 0.15 -29.88 -11.02
CA GLY A 310 0.90 -30.61 -12.05
C GLY A 310 2.20 -31.24 -11.56
N VAL A 311 2.55 -31.11 -10.27
CA VAL A 311 3.79 -31.60 -9.69
C VAL A 311 3.55 -32.90 -8.94
N SER A 312 4.34 -33.94 -9.27
CA SER A 312 4.34 -35.18 -8.49
C SER A 312 5.28 -35.04 -7.29
N PHE A 313 4.76 -35.28 -6.09
CA PHE A 313 5.52 -35.30 -4.84
C PHE A 313 5.88 -36.72 -4.38
N THR A 314 5.74 -37.73 -5.24
CA THR A 314 6.14 -39.12 -4.95
C THR A 314 7.66 -39.19 -4.79
N ASN A 315 8.14 -39.72 -3.65
CA ASN A 315 9.55 -39.81 -3.28
C ASN A 315 10.29 -38.47 -3.20
N VAL A 316 9.56 -37.35 -3.07
CA VAL A 316 10.14 -36.02 -2.87
C VAL A 316 10.32 -35.77 -1.38
N ASP A 317 11.55 -35.43 -0.97
CA ASP A 317 11.87 -34.96 0.38
C ASP A 317 11.82 -33.43 0.45
N THR A 318 12.43 -32.77 -0.55
CA THR A 318 12.47 -31.31 -0.61
C THR A 318 12.13 -30.80 -2.02
N TYR A 319 11.60 -29.59 -2.08
CA TYR A 319 11.45 -28.88 -3.35
C TYR A 319 11.87 -27.43 -3.21
N ARG A 320 12.24 -26.81 -4.33
CA ARG A 320 12.52 -25.39 -4.38
C ARG A 320 11.74 -24.72 -5.50
N VAL A 321 11.35 -23.48 -5.25
CA VAL A 321 10.64 -22.65 -6.24
C VAL A 321 11.46 -21.42 -6.59
N TYR A 322 11.34 -20.97 -7.84
CA TYR A 322 11.95 -19.75 -8.33
C TYR A 322 11.25 -19.27 -9.61
N VAL A 323 11.41 -17.99 -9.90
CA VAL A 323 10.89 -17.36 -11.12
C VAL A 323 12.05 -17.08 -12.07
N ALA A 324 11.88 -17.45 -13.34
CA ALA A 324 12.87 -17.21 -14.39
C ALA A 324 12.19 -16.76 -15.68
N ASN A 325 12.92 -16.02 -16.50
CA ASN A 325 12.59 -15.81 -17.92
C ASN A 325 13.39 -16.78 -18.80
N ALA A 326 13.32 -16.61 -20.12
CA ALA A 326 14.01 -17.49 -21.06
C ALA A 326 15.55 -17.48 -20.90
N SER A 327 16.13 -16.44 -20.31
CA SER A 327 17.58 -16.22 -20.25
C SER A 327 18.17 -16.28 -18.85
N TYR A 328 17.38 -15.93 -17.82
CA TYR A 328 17.89 -15.73 -16.45
C TYR A 328 16.90 -16.16 -15.39
N VAL A 329 17.42 -16.65 -14.26
CA VAL A 329 16.69 -16.71 -13.00
C VAL A 329 16.56 -15.28 -12.48
N VAL A 330 15.34 -14.80 -12.27
CA VAL A 330 15.07 -13.39 -11.86
C VAL A 330 14.77 -13.26 -10.38
N SER A 331 14.42 -14.35 -9.69
CA SER A 331 14.13 -14.38 -8.27
C SER A 331 15.18 -15.12 -7.45
N GLU A 332 15.15 -14.94 -6.15
CA GLU A 332 15.79 -15.85 -5.21
C GLU A 332 15.14 -17.24 -5.26
N TYR A 333 15.83 -18.23 -4.68
CA TYR A 333 15.29 -19.58 -4.47
C TYR A 333 14.59 -19.64 -3.12
N ARG A 334 13.42 -20.34 -3.05
CA ARG A 334 12.71 -20.67 -1.82
C ARG A 334 12.62 -22.18 -1.67
N TYR A 335 13.03 -22.70 -0.51
CA TYR A 335 13.17 -24.12 -0.24
C TYR A 335 12.10 -24.60 0.74
N TYR A 336 11.55 -25.76 0.43
CA TYR A 336 10.48 -26.38 1.20
C TYR A 336 10.79 -27.84 1.42
N LYS A 337 10.41 -28.37 2.58
CA LYS A 337 10.56 -29.79 2.92
C LYS A 337 9.19 -30.42 3.05
N ILE A 338 8.96 -31.56 2.41
CA ILE A 338 7.71 -32.30 2.56
C ILE A 338 7.71 -32.97 3.93
N ASP A 339 6.75 -32.58 4.75
CA ASP A 339 6.51 -33.18 6.05
C ASP A 339 5.39 -34.21 5.95
N ASN A 340 5.79 -35.47 5.97
CA ASN A 340 4.87 -36.60 5.93
C ASN A 340 4.45 -37.09 7.32
N GLN A 341 4.77 -36.35 8.40
CA GLN A 341 4.42 -36.77 9.75
C GLN A 341 2.90 -36.71 9.94
N CYS A 342 2.30 -37.83 10.37
CA CYS A 342 0.93 -37.85 10.83
C CYS A 342 0.81 -37.04 12.12
N SER A 343 0.03 -35.96 12.09
CA SER A 343 -0.35 -35.27 13.32
C SER A 343 -1.54 -35.99 13.95
N ASN A 344 -1.47 -36.25 15.27
CA ASN A 344 -2.61 -36.73 16.06
C ASN A 344 -3.65 -35.64 16.30
N TYR A 345 -3.36 -34.41 15.91
CA TYR A 345 -4.18 -33.21 16.13
C TYR A 345 -4.62 -32.60 14.80
N ASN A 346 -5.75 -31.91 14.83
CA ASN A 346 -6.22 -31.17 13.67
C ASN A 346 -5.33 -29.95 13.39
N LYS A 347 -4.57 -30.00 12.30
CA LYS A 347 -3.75 -28.90 11.83
C LYS A 347 -4.58 -27.63 11.62
N GLN A 348 -4.08 -26.53 12.14
CA GLN A 348 -4.62 -25.20 11.90
C GLN A 348 -3.61 -24.41 11.06
N ARG A 349 -3.94 -24.11 9.80
CA ARG A 349 -3.09 -23.30 8.94
C ARG A 349 -3.52 -21.86 8.98
N VAL A 350 -2.57 -20.95 9.23
CA VAL A 350 -2.79 -19.53 9.35
C VAL A 350 -2.07 -18.81 8.23
N ALA A 351 -2.74 -17.82 7.64
CA ALA A 351 -2.14 -16.85 6.73
C ALA A 351 -2.20 -15.47 7.37
N PHE A 352 -1.13 -14.70 7.27
CA PHE A 352 -1.06 -13.36 7.85
C PHE A 352 -0.34 -12.39 6.91
N LEU A 353 -0.81 -11.14 6.92
CA LEU A 353 -0.18 -10.06 6.16
C LEU A 353 1.15 -9.71 6.83
N ASN A 354 2.26 -9.96 6.14
CA ASN A 354 3.59 -9.61 6.62
C ASN A 354 3.90 -8.12 6.42
N ARG A 355 4.96 -7.63 7.05
CA ARG A 355 5.36 -6.21 6.96
C ARG A 355 5.81 -5.75 5.58
N LEU A 356 6.16 -6.67 4.68
CA LEU A 356 6.49 -6.39 3.29
C LEU A 356 5.25 -6.35 2.39
N GLY A 357 4.06 -6.59 2.96
CA GLY A 357 2.79 -6.53 2.28
C GLY A 357 2.44 -7.77 1.47
N GLY A 358 3.19 -8.87 1.59
CA GLY A 358 2.82 -10.20 1.14
C GLY A 358 2.05 -10.95 2.23
N PHE A 359 1.50 -12.12 1.89
CA PHE A 359 0.96 -13.03 2.88
C PHE A 359 1.96 -14.14 3.15
N ASP A 360 2.24 -14.36 4.43
CA ASP A 360 3.02 -15.49 4.92
C ASP A 360 2.10 -16.52 5.59
N TYR A 361 2.55 -17.77 5.64
CA TYR A 361 1.73 -18.90 6.06
C TYR A 361 2.48 -19.72 7.09
N PHE A 362 1.75 -20.15 8.15
CA PHE A 362 2.30 -21.02 9.16
C PHE A 362 1.28 -22.06 9.60
N SER A 363 1.73 -23.27 9.93
CA SER A 363 0.88 -24.39 10.38
C SER A 363 1.10 -24.68 11.86
N PHE A 364 0.03 -24.61 12.65
CA PHE A 364 0.00 -25.08 14.03
C PHE A 364 -0.48 -26.53 14.03
N THR A 365 0.38 -27.43 14.47
CA THR A 365 0.20 -28.87 14.33
C THR A 365 -0.02 -29.62 15.66
N LEU A 366 0.11 -28.92 16.78
CA LEU A 366 -0.17 -29.49 18.10
C LEU A 366 -1.61 -29.15 18.53
N ASP A 367 -1.86 -29.27 19.83
CA ASP A 367 -3.18 -29.17 20.45
C ASP A 367 -3.87 -27.83 20.12
N SER A 368 -5.17 -27.88 19.90
CA SER A 368 -6.02 -26.71 19.77
C SER A 368 -7.20 -26.78 20.72
N LYS A 369 -7.46 -25.70 21.45
CA LYS A 369 -8.54 -25.59 22.42
C LYS A 369 -9.56 -24.56 21.99
N ARG A 370 -10.84 -24.95 21.97
CA ARG A 370 -11.97 -24.07 21.74
C ARG A 370 -12.66 -23.72 23.03
N THR A 371 -12.83 -22.43 23.32
CA THR A 371 -13.56 -21.91 24.48
C THR A 371 -14.68 -21.00 24.01
N ILE A 372 -15.87 -21.16 24.54
CA ILE A 372 -17.01 -20.27 24.25
C ILE A 372 -17.29 -19.47 25.50
N ASN A 373 -17.15 -18.15 25.39
CA ASN A 373 -17.49 -17.20 26.44
C ASN A 373 -18.88 -16.62 26.15
N ILE A 374 -19.80 -16.81 27.09
CA ILE A 374 -21.18 -16.36 26.95
C ILE A 374 -21.43 -15.26 28.01
N THR A 375 -21.80 -14.08 27.55
CA THR A 375 -22.23 -12.96 28.38
C THR A 375 -23.76 -12.87 28.29
N ARG A 376 -24.44 -12.81 29.43
CA ARG A 376 -25.89 -12.72 29.52
C ARG A 376 -26.29 -11.48 30.30
N THR A 377 -27.28 -10.77 29.82
CA THR A 377 -27.94 -9.68 30.54
C THR A 377 -29.37 -10.13 30.86
N GLU A 378 -29.72 -10.10 32.11
CA GLU A 378 -31.03 -10.54 32.61
C GLU A 378 -31.84 -9.31 33.04
N TYR A 379 -33.15 -9.40 32.94
CA TYR A 379 -34.08 -8.45 33.54
C TYR A 379 -35.19 -9.18 34.29
N GLU A 380 -35.76 -8.48 35.29
CA GLU A 380 -36.90 -9.00 36.06
C GLU A 380 -38.20 -8.57 35.37
N LYS A 381 -39.09 -9.55 35.16
CA LYS A 381 -40.46 -9.28 34.71
C LYS A 381 -41.32 -8.95 35.89
N ILE A 382 -42.25 -8.03 35.72
CA ILE A 382 -43.35 -7.83 36.64
C ILE A 382 -44.29 -9.05 36.47
N LEU A 383 -44.36 -9.89 37.50
CA LEU A 383 -45.25 -11.03 37.51
C LEU A 383 -46.66 -10.58 37.88
N ASN A 384 -47.67 -11.20 37.25
CA ASN A 384 -49.06 -10.96 37.62
C ASN A 384 -49.32 -11.58 38.99
N TRP A 385 -50.40 -11.15 39.70
CA TRP A 385 -50.73 -11.65 41.05
C TRP A 385 -51.06 -13.18 41.08
N ASP A 386 -51.44 -13.77 39.95
CA ASP A 386 -51.82 -15.15 39.76
C ASP A 386 -50.69 -16.01 39.08
N TYR A 387 -49.44 -15.57 39.21
CA TYR A 387 -48.31 -16.26 38.59
C TYR A 387 -48.17 -17.70 39.08
N THR A 388 -47.70 -18.57 38.19
CA THR A 388 -47.38 -19.95 38.46
C THR A 388 -45.88 -20.18 38.52
N ILE A 389 -45.43 -21.33 39.04
CA ILE A 389 -44.02 -21.70 39.04
C ILE A 389 -43.42 -21.77 37.60
N GLY A 390 -44.29 -21.96 36.60
CA GLY A 390 -43.87 -21.96 35.18
C GLY A 390 -43.60 -20.56 34.60
N ASP A 391 -44.09 -19.52 35.30
CA ASP A 391 -43.88 -18.15 34.87
C ASP A 391 -42.46 -17.66 35.27
N ARG A 392 -41.73 -17.18 34.28
CA ARG A 392 -40.35 -16.73 34.47
C ARG A 392 -40.33 -15.34 35.11
N GLY A 393 -39.86 -15.22 36.37
CA GLY A 393 -39.62 -13.94 37.03
C GLY A 393 -38.40 -13.20 36.49
N LYS A 394 -37.41 -13.95 35.96
CA LYS A 394 -36.25 -13.39 35.28
C LYS A 394 -36.18 -13.91 33.86
N THR A 395 -35.88 -13.04 32.94
CA THR A 395 -35.76 -13.35 31.51
C THR A 395 -34.47 -12.73 30.94
N LEU A 396 -33.91 -13.39 29.93
CA LEU A 396 -32.73 -12.88 29.21
C LEU A 396 -33.13 -11.66 28.34
N LEU A 397 -32.50 -10.52 28.57
CA LEU A 397 -32.63 -9.34 27.72
C LEU A 397 -31.75 -9.43 26.49
N ALA A 398 -30.51 -9.85 26.69
CA ALA A 398 -29.54 -10.02 25.62
C ALA A 398 -28.52 -11.09 25.98
N GLN A 399 -28.03 -11.78 24.99
CA GLN A 399 -26.91 -12.68 25.14
C GLN A 399 -25.91 -12.53 23.99
N LYS A 400 -24.62 -12.61 24.31
CA LYS A 400 -23.53 -12.56 23.37
C LYS A 400 -22.62 -13.74 23.62
N ALA A 401 -22.23 -14.46 22.54
CA ALA A 401 -21.24 -15.53 22.63
C ALA A 401 -20.04 -15.20 21.76
N GLU A 402 -18.86 -15.35 22.31
CA GLU A 402 -17.57 -15.18 21.65
C GLU A 402 -16.79 -16.50 21.69
N ILE A 403 -16.33 -16.97 20.55
CA ILE A 403 -15.46 -18.14 20.46
C ILE A 403 -14.02 -17.67 20.55
N LYS A 404 -13.30 -18.17 21.55
CA LYS A 404 -11.84 -18.07 21.67
C LYS A 404 -11.20 -19.40 21.34
N MET A 405 -10.11 -19.31 20.60
CA MET A 405 -9.30 -20.46 20.20
C MET A 405 -7.87 -20.27 20.71
N THR A 406 -7.29 -21.36 21.19
CA THR A 406 -5.87 -21.46 21.50
C THR A 406 -5.29 -22.54 20.61
N MET A 407 -4.17 -22.28 19.94
CA MET A 407 -3.45 -23.25 19.14
C MET A 407 -1.95 -23.21 19.45
N VAL A 408 -1.30 -24.36 19.35
CA VAL A 408 0.11 -24.53 19.71
C VAL A 408 0.89 -25.03 18.49
N SER A 409 2.04 -24.41 18.24
CA SER A 409 2.95 -24.83 17.17
C SER A 409 3.70 -26.10 17.56
N ASN A 410 4.23 -26.81 16.58
CA ASN A 410 5.34 -27.74 16.82
C ASN A 410 6.58 -26.95 17.31
N TRP A 411 7.65 -27.65 17.62
CA TRP A 411 8.92 -27.03 17.99
C TRP A 411 9.41 -26.12 16.86
N ILE A 412 9.70 -24.87 17.22
CA ILE A 412 10.17 -23.83 16.31
C ILE A 412 11.58 -23.38 16.72
N THR A 413 12.33 -22.87 15.75
CA THR A 413 13.66 -22.29 15.95
C THR A 413 13.55 -20.80 16.34
N GLU A 414 14.64 -20.21 16.81
CA GLU A 414 14.74 -18.77 17.07
C GLU A 414 14.45 -17.94 15.78
N SER A 415 14.89 -18.42 14.61
CA SER A 415 14.60 -17.77 13.33
C SER A 415 13.11 -17.79 12.98
N ASP A 416 12.43 -18.92 13.27
CA ASP A 416 10.98 -19.01 13.13
C ASP A 416 10.26 -18.02 14.04
N ALA A 417 10.71 -17.94 15.29
CA ALA A 417 10.12 -17.05 16.28
C ALA A 417 10.23 -15.59 15.89
N ALA A 418 11.42 -15.15 15.44
CA ALA A 418 11.64 -13.79 14.98
C ALA A 418 10.76 -13.45 13.76
N TRP A 419 10.58 -14.40 12.84
CA TRP A 419 9.67 -14.22 11.72
C TRP A 419 8.20 -14.18 12.15
N LEU A 420 7.79 -15.04 13.10
CA LEU A 420 6.40 -15.12 13.59
C LEU A 420 5.98 -13.93 14.48
N GLU A 421 6.90 -13.05 14.89
CA GLU A 421 6.54 -11.74 15.45
C GLU A 421 5.64 -10.93 14.50
N GLU A 422 5.82 -11.14 13.19
CA GLU A 422 4.97 -10.49 12.19
C GLU A 422 3.53 -11.00 12.22
N LEU A 423 3.29 -12.25 12.57
CA LEU A 423 1.95 -12.81 12.78
C LEU A 423 1.21 -12.08 13.89
N LEU A 424 1.89 -11.81 15.02
CA LEU A 424 1.27 -11.17 16.19
C LEU A 424 0.97 -9.69 15.95
N THR A 425 1.76 -9.04 15.09
CA THR A 425 1.61 -7.61 14.74
C THR A 425 0.82 -7.38 13.46
N SER A 426 0.39 -8.46 12.78
CA SER A 426 -0.34 -8.38 11.52
C SER A 426 -1.75 -7.82 11.73
N PRO A 427 -2.18 -6.85 10.88
CA PRO A 427 -3.54 -6.35 10.90
C PRO A 427 -4.55 -7.34 10.28
N ASP A 428 -4.10 -8.23 9.40
CA ASP A 428 -4.94 -9.15 8.64
C ASP A 428 -4.45 -10.59 8.83
N VAL A 429 -5.20 -11.38 9.60
CA VAL A 429 -4.89 -12.77 9.89
C VAL A 429 -6.09 -13.65 9.57
N PHE A 430 -5.83 -14.80 8.94
CA PHE A 430 -6.86 -15.74 8.51
C PHE A 430 -6.48 -17.17 8.89
N VAL A 431 -7.45 -17.94 9.36
CA VAL A 431 -7.36 -19.42 9.42
C VAL A 431 -7.87 -19.96 8.09
N LEU A 432 -7.09 -20.85 7.48
CA LEU A 432 -7.41 -21.48 6.20
C LEU A 432 -8.02 -22.86 6.43
N SER A 433 -9.11 -23.14 5.73
CA SER A 433 -9.67 -24.48 5.65
C SER A 433 -9.13 -25.20 4.42
N THR A 434 -8.58 -26.37 4.59
CA THR A 434 -8.12 -27.24 3.49
C THR A 434 -9.29 -27.96 2.83
N THR A 435 -10.39 -28.20 3.57
CA THR A 435 -11.52 -28.99 3.10
C THR A 435 -12.46 -28.19 2.19
N ASN A 436 -12.73 -26.91 2.54
CA ASN A 436 -13.76 -26.10 1.88
C ASN A 436 -13.19 -24.92 1.12
N THR A 437 -11.86 -24.79 0.98
CA THR A 437 -11.18 -23.64 0.37
C THR A 437 -11.69 -22.30 0.91
N THR A 438 -12.00 -22.23 2.20
CA THR A 438 -12.48 -21.02 2.87
C THR A 438 -11.39 -20.41 3.74
N LYS A 439 -11.43 -19.11 3.87
CA LYS A 439 -10.57 -18.31 4.74
C LYS A 439 -11.43 -17.63 5.80
N LEU A 440 -11.11 -17.85 7.06
CA LEU A 440 -11.85 -17.29 8.18
C LEU A 440 -11.00 -16.18 8.83
N PRO A 441 -11.46 -14.92 8.82
CA PRO A 441 -10.73 -13.83 9.43
C PRO A 441 -10.74 -14.02 10.96
N ILE A 442 -9.57 -13.77 11.57
CA ILE A 442 -9.38 -13.89 13.01
C ILE A 442 -8.73 -12.65 13.58
N ILE A 443 -8.90 -12.42 14.87
CA ILE A 443 -8.26 -11.37 15.63
C ILE A 443 -7.37 -12.06 16.68
N VAL A 444 -6.07 -11.83 16.59
CA VAL A 444 -5.10 -12.28 17.58
C VAL A 444 -5.34 -11.51 18.88
N THR A 445 -5.44 -12.22 19.99
CA THR A 445 -5.74 -11.62 21.30
C THR A 445 -4.53 -11.55 22.22
N ASP A 446 -3.40 -12.14 21.82
CA ASP A 446 -2.17 -12.10 22.58
C ASP A 446 -1.55 -10.69 22.53
N ASN A 447 -1.26 -10.15 23.71
CA ASN A 447 -0.67 -8.83 23.88
C ASN A 447 0.84 -8.88 24.18
N THR A 448 1.35 -10.07 24.50
CA THR A 448 2.76 -10.28 24.87
C THR A 448 3.31 -11.50 24.16
N TYR A 449 4.52 -11.39 23.69
CA TYR A 449 5.27 -12.46 23.08
C TYR A 449 6.68 -12.51 23.67
N GLU A 450 7.05 -13.65 24.25
CA GLU A 450 8.39 -13.85 24.79
C GLU A 450 9.19 -14.73 23.85
N VAL A 451 10.25 -14.19 23.26
CA VAL A 451 11.28 -14.96 22.57
C VAL A 451 12.28 -15.46 23.62
N LYS A 452 12.28 -16.75 23.88
CA LYS A 452 13.24 -17.33 24.83
C LYS A 452 14.56 -17.60 24.13
N THR A 453 15.58 -16.79 24.45
CA THR A 453 16.97 -16.98 24.01
C THR A 453 17.76 -17.82 25.02
N ALA A 454 17.32 -19.05 25.28
CA ALA A 454 18.05 -19.92 26.22
C ALA A 454 19.16 -20.70 25.49
N LEU A 455 20.40 -20.53 25.91
CA LEU A 455 21.60 -21.21 25.38
C LEU A 455 21.50 -22.75 25.34
N ARG A 456 20.60 -23.36 26.10
CA ARG A 456 20.42 -24.84 26.20
C ARG A 456 19.30 -25.41 25.34
N ASN A 457 18.24 -24.65 25.07
CA ASN A 457 17.07 -25.10 24.31
C ASN A 457 16.78 -24.12 23.17
N GLN A 458 17.33 -24.38 22.00
CA GLN A 458 17.11 -23.57 20.80
C GLN A 458 15.72 -23.82 20.15
N LEU A 459 14.89 -24.65 20.78
CA LEU A 459 13.56 -24.99 20.29
C LEU A 459 12.51 -24.67 21.36
N PHE A 460 11.42 -24.04 20.93
CA PHE A 460 10.29 -23.73 21.79
C PHE A 460 8.97 -23.80 21.00
N ASN A 461 7.85 -23.82 21.69
CA ASN A 461 6.54 -23.84 21.08
C ASN A 461 5.93 -22.43 21.13
N LEU A 462 5.30 -22.02 20.06
CA LEU A 462 4.47 -20.82 20.01
C LEU A 462 3.02 -21.20 20.34
N THR A 463 2.45 -20.53 21.33
CA THR A 463 1.02 -20.58 21.62
C THR A 463 0.37 -19.33 21.09
N LEU A 464 -0.69 -19.46 20.28
CA LEU A 464 -1.44 -18.34 19.73
C LEU A 464 -2.89 -18.39 20.21
N ASN A 465 -3.34 -17.29 20.83
CA ASN A 465 -4.74 -17.11 21.22
C ASN A 465 -5.42 -16.14 20.25
N TYR A 466 -6.58 -16.55 19.77
CA TYR A 466 -7.34 -15.72 18.84
C TYR A 466 -8.85 -15.89 19.04
N LYS A 467 -9.60 -14.96 18.45
CA LYS A 467 -11.05 -15.05 18.28
C LYS A 467 -11.42 -14.85 16.82
N PHE A 468 -12.56 -15.38 16.42
CA PHE A 468 -13.08 -15.10 15.09
C PHE A 468 -13.51 -13.63 14.97
N ALA A 469 -13.28 -13.04 13.80
CA ALA A 469 -13.65 -11.63 13.51
C ALA A 469 -15.15 -11.48 13.20
N TYR A 470 -15.98 -12.42 13.64
CA TYR A 470 -17.43 -12.40 13.54
C TYR A 470 -18.07 -12.92 14.83
N ASP A 471 -19.23 -12.37 15.15
CA ASP A 471 -20.01 -12.81 16.30
C ASP A 471 -20.89 -14.02 15.95
N ILE A 472 -21.19 -14.86 16.95
CA ILE A 472 -22.19 -15.91 16.80
C ILE A 472 -23.57 -15.28 16.96
N ASN A 473 -24.43 -15.51 15.97
CA ASN A 473 -25.83 -15.15 16.10
C ASN A 473 -26.49 -16.13 17.09
N LEU A 474 -26.99 -15.59 18.17
CA LEU A 474 -27.73 -16.32 19.18
C LEU A 474 -29.21 -16.09 19.02
N GLN A 475 -30.01 -17.11 19.35
CA GLN A 475 -31.45 -16.97 19.35
C GLN A 475 -31.85 -16.11 20.55
N ASN A 476 -32.54 -15.02 20.29
CA ASN A 476 -33.19 -14.16 21.28
C ASN A 476 -34.68 -14.48 21.30
N GLU A 477 -35.31 -14.39 22.49
CA GLU A 477 -36.77 -14.48 22.61
C GLU A 477 -37.45 -13.28 21.97
#